data_737f453459fb01192802ee4bf0abb335
#
_entry.id   737f453459fb01192802ee4bf0abb335
#
_cell.length_a   1.000
_cell.length_b   1.000
_cell.length_c   1.000
_cell.angle_alpha   90.00
_cell.angle_beta   90.00
_cell.angle_gamma   90.00
#
_symmetry.space_group_name_H-M   'P 1'
#
loop_
_entity.id
_entity.type
_entity.pdbx_description
1 polymer ?
#
loop_
_entity_poly.entity_id
_entity_poly.type
_entity_poly.pdbx_seq_one_letter_code
_entity_poly.pdbx_strand_id
1 'polypeptide(L)'
;EHPGRYVSASQVSVPSILPLKPPSSHSNPIPTLPYTVLCMLIFGEFCSSGVAGPFLFFMLKDYDLGDESRVGFWAGIVASLFFLAQFLTSLMWSSVAEKKGSRFVLRASMIGNSLSLIAFGFAPNLPLAILFRLSQGFFNGAVGVAKGAVRSLTDETNEGRAYAQMGFWWGMGGIVGPILGGVLEHPATKYAWLFGQSQFLHAHPYVLPCILAATSTVSYTHL
;
A
#
# COMPACT_ATOMS: atom_id res chain seq x y z
N GLU A 1 58.22 31.59 -17.32
CA GLU A 1 56.89 31.81 -17.97
C GLU A 1 56.42 30.54 -18.65
N HIS A 2 55.47 29.83 -18.00
CA HIS A 2 54.73 28.70 -18.59
C HIS A 2 53.38 29.23 -19.05
N PRO A 3 53.04 29.19 -20.34
CA PRO A 3 51.68 29.51 -20.77
C PRO A 3 50.72 28.39 -20.38
N GLY A 4 49.74 28.72 -19.52
CA GLY A 4 48.68 27.84 -19.12
C GLY A 4 47.88 27.35 -20.34
N ARG A 5 47.76 26.03 -20.47
CA ARG A 5 46.91 25.38 -21.46
C ARG A 5 45.46 25.56 -21.01
N TYR A 6 44.78 26.55 -21.60
CA TYR A 6 43.32 26.62 -21.48
C TYR A 6 42.71 25.42 -22.23
N VAL A 7 42.19 24.46 -21.50
CA VAL A 7 41.39 23.39 -22.09
C VAL A 7 40.10 24.04 -22.59
N SER A 8 39.95 24.08 -23.91
CA SER A 8 38.75 24.59 -24.58
C SER A 8 37.53 23.77 -24.13
N ALA A 9 36.48 24.47 -23.64
CA ALA A 9 35.21 23.90 -23.17
C ALA A 9 34.33 23.27 -24.29
N SER A 10 34.90 23.06 -25.49
CA SER A 10 34.15 22.64 -26.69
C SER A 10 34.14 21.12 -26.95
N GLN A 11 34.52 20.27 -25.99
CA GLN A 11 34.48 18.81 -26.16
C GLN A 11 33.80 18.05 -25.00
N VAL A 12 32.86 18.67 -24.33
CA VAL A 12 31.89 17.87 -23.61
C VAL A 12 30.82 17.44 -24.65
N SER A 13 31.08 16.33 -25.32
CA SER A 13 30.04 15.65 -26.10
C SER A 13 28.95 15.23 -25.12
N VAL A 14 27.88 16.03 -25.04
CA VAL A 14 26.63 15.59 -24.42
C VAL A 14 26.26 14.30 -25.14
N PRO A 15 26.14 13.15 -24.44
CA PRO A 15 25.69 11.92 -25.08
C PRO A 15 24.38 12.27 -25.79
N SER A 16 24.37 12.07 -27.12
CA SER A 16 23.18 12.24 -27.92
C SER A 16 22.05 11.48 -27.23
N ILE A 17 21.10 12.23 -26.66
CA ILE A 17 19.86 11.67 -26.16
C ILE A 17 19.38 10.79 -27.31
N LEU A 18 19.35 9.48 -27.11
CA LEU A 18 18.82 8.51 -28.07
C LEU A 18 17.56 9.13 -28.67
N PRO A 19 17.44 9.23 -30.02
CA PRO A 19 16.25 9.81 -30.62
C PRO A 19 15.05 9.05 -30.05
N LEU A 20 14.22 9.77 -29.28
CA LEU A 20 12.96 9.22 -28.80
C LEU A 20 12.24 8.71 -30.04
N LYS A 21 12.11 7.38 -30.14
CA LYS A 21 11.32 6.74 -31.20
C LYS A 21 9.99 7.47 -31.23
N PRO A 22 9.59 8.07 -32.36
CA PRO A 22 8.31 8.78 -32.42
C PRO A 22 7.22 7.83 -31.91
N PRO A 23 6.28 8.32 -31.08
CA PRO A 23 5.21 7.47 -30.56
C PRO A 23 4.54 6.82 -31.78
N SER A 24 4.48 5.47 -31.78
CA SER A 24 3.77 4.74 -32.80
C SER A 24 2.33 5.26 -32.82
N SER A 25 1.81 5.64 -34.00
CA SER A 25 0.49 6.25 -34.18
C SER A 25 -0.67 5.34 -33.74
N HIS A 26 -0.40 4.10 -33.43
CA HIS A 26 -1.34 3.10 -32.92
C HIS A 26 -0.81 2.49 -31.62
N SER A 27 -1.41 2.87 -30.49
CA SER A 27 -1.22 2.16 -29.22
C SER A 27 -2.13 0.93 -29.20
N ASN A 28 -1.59 -0.24 -28.92
CA ASN A 28 -2.39 -1.45 -28.74
C ASN A 28 -3.36 -1.26 -27.55
N PRO A 29 -4.60 -1.77 -27.63
CA PRO A 29 -5.53 -1.70 -26.50
C PRO A 29 -5.02 -2.56 -25.34
N ILE A 30 -5.03 -1.97 -24.13
CA ILE A 30 -4.71 -2.71 -22.91
C ILE A 30 -5.87 -3.71 -22.65
N PRO A 31 -5.59 -4.98 -22.27
CA PRO A 31 -6.64 -5.91 -21.92
C PRO A 31 -7.40 -5.41 -20.68
N THR A 32 -8.61 -4.89 -20.91
CA THR A 32 -9.34 -4.09 -19.90
C THR A 32 -9.64 -4.84 -18.62
N LEU A 33 -10.15 -6.08 -18.68
CA LEU A 33 -10.55 -6.84 -17.50
C LEU A 33 -9.38 -7.16 -16.56
N PRO A 34 -8.30 -7.87 -16.98
CA PRO A 34 -7.20 -8.20 -16.08
C PRO A 34 -6.46 -6.95 -15.59
N TYR A 35 -6.38 -5.91 -16.42
CA TYR A 35 -5.77 -4.65 -16.01
C TYR A 35 -6.59 -3.89 -14.96
N THR A 36 -7.92 -3.80 -15.12
CA THR A 36 -8.80 -3.19 -14.13
C THR A 36 -8.72 -3.91 -12.79
N VAL A 37 -8.68 -5.24 -12.80
CA VAL A 37 -8.50 -6.04 -11.57
C VAL A 37 -7.20 -5.66 -10.88
N LEU A 38 -6.07 -5.55 -11.60
CA LEU A 38 -4.79 -5.12 -11.00
C LEU A 38 -4.86 -3.71 -10.42
N CYS A 39 -5.52 -2.77 -11.08
CA CYS A 39 -5.71 -1.42 -10.55
C CYS A 39 -6.52 -1.42 -9.25
N MET A 40 -7.61 -2.19 -9.20
CA MET A 40 -8.43 -2.32 -8.00
C MET A 40 -7.68 -3.02 -6.85
N LEU A 41 -6.84 -4.02 -7.17
CA LEU A 41 -5.96 -4.66 -6.20
C LEU A 41 -5.00 -3.64 -5.56
N ILE A 42 -4.36 -2.82 -6.37
CA ILE A 42 -3.44 -1.77 -5.89
C ILE A 42 -4.17 -0.73 -5.06
N PHE A 43 -5.34 -0.28 -5.50
CA PHE A 43 -6.19 0.60 -4.72
C PHE A 43 -6.52 0.02 -3.34
N GLY A 44 -7.01 -1.22 -3.28
CA GLY A 44 -7.36 -1.90 -2.02
C GLY A 44 -6.16 -2.07 -1.09
N GLU A 45 -4.99 -2.40 -1.64
CA GLU A 45 -3.76 -2.56 -0.88
C GLU A 45 -3.30 -1.25 -0.23
N PHE A 46 -3.31 -0.13 -0.99
CA PHE A 46 -2.96 1.17 -0.44
C PHE A 46 -4.02 1.73 0.50
N CYS A 47 -5.29 1.46 0.24
CA CYS A 47 -6.37 1.77 1.17
C CYS A 47 -6.15 1.04 2.52
N SER A 48 -5.88 -0.26 2.49
CA SER A 48 -5.66 -1.06 3.70
C SER A 48 -4.39 -0.70 4.46
N SER A 49 -3.32 -0.30 3.76
CA SER A 49 -2.08 0.15 4.41
C SER A 49 -2.24 1.51 5.09
N GLY A 50 -3.00 2.42 4.49
CA GLY A 50 -3.20 3.79 4.94
C GLY A 50 -4.27 3.95 6.03
N VAL A 51 -5.24 3.03 6.13
CA VAL A 51 -6.40 3.15 7.03
C VAL A 51 -6.03 3.34 8.50
N ALA A 52 -4.95 2.74 8.96
CA ALA A 52 -4.53 2.81 10.34
C ALA A 52 -3.81 4.12 10.72
N GLY A 53 -3.27 4.85 9.75
CA GLY A 53 -2.50 6.06 10.00
C GLY A 53 -3.18 7.05 10.95
N PRO A 54 -4.41 7.50 10.68
CA PRO A 54 -5.11 8.48 11.49
C PRO A 54 -5.41 8.02 12.91
N PHE A 55 -5.78 6.76 13.11
CA PHE A 55 -6.19 6.28 14.42
C PHE A 55 -5.07 5.59 15.22
N LEU A 56 -3.93 5.30 14.61
CA LEU A 56 -2.84 4.59 15.27
C LEU A 56 -2.39 5.28 16.55
N PHE A 57 -2.27 6.61 16.53
CA PHE A 57 -1.91 7.38 17.72
C PHE A 57 -2.95 7.23 18.84
N PHE A 58 -4.23 7.33 18.51
CA PHE A 58 -5.33 7.20 19.49
C PHE A 58 -5.40 5.80 20.06
N MET A 59 -5.26 4.79 19.20
CA MET A 59 -5.21 3.38 19.59
C MET A 59 -4.07 3.09 20.59
N LEU A 60 -2.89 3.68 20.37
CA LEU A 60 -1.76 3.51 21.28
C LEU A 60 -1.93 4.35 22.56
N LYS A 61 -2.64 5.48 22.50
CA LYS A 61 -2.99 6.27 23.69
C LYS A 61 -3.93 5.49 24.60
N ASP A 62 -4.88 4.72 24.03
CA ASP A 62 -5.80 3.86 24.78
C ASP A 62 -5.08 2.71 25.51
N TYR A 63 -3.84 2.38 25.13
CA TYR A 63 -3.02 1.36 25.84
C TYR A 63 -2.30 1.90 27.08
N ASP A 64 -2.49 3.17 27.44
CA ASP A 64 -1.89 3.83 28.62
C ASP A 64 -0.36 3.69 28.67
N LEU A 65 0.31 3.97 27.55
CA LEU A 65 1.78 3.83 27.41
C LEU A 65 2.57 4.98 28.09
N GLY A 66 1.87 5.91 28.77
CA GLY A 66 2.45 7.07 29.44
C GLY A 66 2.16 8.38 28.71
N ASP A 67 3.13 9.29 28.67
CA ASP A 67 2.97 10.61 28.06
C ASP A 67 2.85 10.58 26.53
N GLU A 68 2.32 11.64 25.95
CA GLU A 68 2.06 11.74 24.50
C GLU A 68 3.34 11.58 23.65
N SER A 69 4.50 11.95 24.19
CA SER A 69 5.79 11.78 23.53
C SER A 69 6.13 10.30 23.34
N ARG A 70 5.87 9.46 24.35
CA ARG A 70 6.05 8.00 24.24
C ARG A 70 5.05 7.37 23.29
N VAL A 71 3.79 7.80 23.34
CA VAL A 71 2.76 7.33 22.39
C VAL A 71 3.17 7.63 20.95
N GLY A 72 3.63 8.86 20.69
CA GLY A 72 4.12 9.26 19.36
C GLY A 72 5.34 8.43 18.90
N PHE A 73 6.29 8.15 19.80
CA PHE A 73 7.44 7.30 19.51
C PHE A 73 7.02 5.89 19.11
N TRP A 74 6.12 5.25 19.89
CA TRP A 74 5.63 3.92 19.57
C TRP A 74 4.77 3.90 18.30
N ALA A 75 3.98 4.93 18.03
CA ALA A 75 3.23 5.07 16.78
C ALA A 75 4.17 5.10 15.57
N GLY A 76 5.27 5.84 15.66
CA GLY A 76 6.31 5.84 14.64
C GLY A 76 6.95 4.47 14.43
N ILE A 77 7.28 3.74 15.52
CA ILE A 77 7.83 2.39 15.44
C ILE A 77 6.83 1.44 14.77
N VAL A 78 5.59 1.38 15.23
CA VAL A 78 4.55 0.48 14.69
C VAL A 78 4.29 0.74 13.21
N ALA A 79 4.27 2.02 12.80
CA ALA A 79 4.14 2.40 11.40
C ALA A 79 5.37 1.96 10.57
N SER A 80 6.58 2.17 11.10
CA SER A 80 7.83 1.82 10.41
C SER A 80 8.02 0.32 10.25
N LEU A 81 7.61 -0.48 11.24
CA LEU A 81 7.72 -1.94 11.19
C LEU A 81 6.89 -2.56 10.06
N PHE A 82 5.75 -1.98 9.72
CA PHE A 82 4.98 -2.38 8.55
C PHE A 82 5.81 -2.24 7.26
N PHE A 83 6.39 -1.08 7.01
CA PHE A 83 7.21 -0.83 5.81
C PHE A 83 8.49 -1.65 5.81
N LEU A 84 9.12 -1.85 6.96
CA LEU A 84 10.31 -2.70 7.09
C LEU A 84 9.99 -4.15 6.73
N ALA A 85 8.91 -4.72 7.26
CA ALA A 85 8.46 -6.06 6.91
C ALA A 85 8.14 -6.18 5.42
N GLN A 86 7.42 -5.21 4.85
CA GLN A 86 7.11 -5.15 3.42
C GLN A 86 8.38 -5.14 2.56
N PHE A 87 9.36 -4.33 2.92
CA PHE A 87 10.64 -4.25 2.20
C PHE A 87 11.38 -5.59 2.23
N LEU A 88 11.57 -6.18 3.41
CA LEU A 88 12.30 -7.43 3.58
C LEU A 88 11.64 -8.61 2.85
N THR A 89 10.32 -8.63 2.79
CA THR A 89 9.57 -9.74 2.19
C THR A 89 9.30 -9.57 0.68
N SER A 90 9.54 -8.40 0.13
CA SER A 90 9.27 -8.10 -1.29
C SER A 90 10.04 -9.04 -2.25
N LEU A 91 11.32 -9.33 -1.96
CA LEU A 91 12.13 -10.25 -2.75
C LEU A 91 11.66 -11.70 -2.62
N MET A 92 11.24 -12.09 -1.42
CA MET A 92 10.67 -13.42 -1.18
C MET A 92 9.40 -13.63 -2.00
N TRP A 93 8.48 -12.68 -1.99
CA TRP A 93 7.24 -12.76 -2.76
C TRP A 93 7.49 -12.78 -4.27
N SER A 94 8.49 -12.04 -4.77
CA SER A 94 8.91 -12.09 -6.18
C SER A 94 9.40 -13.48 -6.56
N SER A 95 10.25 -14.12 -5.75
CA SER A 95 10.73 -15.48 -5.98
C SER A 95 9.60 -16.53 -5.92
N VAL A 96 8.61 -16.33 -5.04
CA VAL A 96 7.42 -17.21 -4.99
C VAL A 96 6.57 -17.01 -6.25
N ALA A 97 6.46 -15.79 -6.77
CA ALA A 97 5.70 -15.49 -7.98
C ALA A 97 6.32 -16.15 -9.23
N GLU A 98 7.65 -16.23 -9.31
CA GLU A 98 8.33 -16.95 -10.38
C GLU A 98 8.01 -18.46 -10.36
N LYS A 99 7.89 -19.06 -9.17
CA LYS A 99 7.65 -20.51 -9.01
C LYS A 99 6.17 -20.90 -9.09
N LYS A 100 5.27 -20.12 -8.47
CA LYS A 100 3.84 -20.46 -8.31
C LYS A 100 2.91 -19.56 -9.14
N GLY A 101 3.47 -18.58 -9.83
CA GLY A 101 2.71 -17.62 -10.63
C GLY A 101 2.19 -16.40 -9.83
N SER A 102 2.11 -15.27 -10.52
CA SER A 102 1.70 -13.99 -9.92
C SER A 102 0.28 -14.02 -9.35
N ARG A 103 -0.65 -14.75 -9.98
CA ARG A 103 -2.04 -14.86 -9.50
C ARG A 103 -2.15 -15.50 -8.11
N PHE A 104 -1.37 -16.55 -7.86
CA PHE A 104 -1.34 -17.20 -6.55
C PHE A 104 -0.82 -16.25 -5.48
N VAL A 105 0.29 -15.57 -5.75
CA VAL A 105 0.92 -14.63 -4.82
C VAL A 105 -0.02 -13.48 -4.49
N LEU A 106 -0.64 -12.85 -5.49
CA LEU A 106 -1.56 -11.74 -5.29
C LEU A 106 -2.77 -12.14 -4.43
N ARG A 107 -3.37 -13.31 -4.66
CA ARG A 107 -4.47 -13.80 -3.83
C ARG A 107 -4.03 -14.08 -2.39
N ALA A 108 -2.92 -14.78 -2.21
CA ALA A 108 -2.39 -15.12 -0.89
C ALA A 108 -2.04 -13.85 -0.08
N SER A 109 -1.39 -12.86 -0.73
CA SER A 109 -1.03 -11.61 -0.07
C SER A 109 -2.26 -10.82 0.34
N MET A 110 -3.27 -10.72 -0.50
CA MET A 110 -4.48 -9.97 -0.19
C MET A 110 -5.29 -10.56 0.96
N ILE A 111 -5.45 -11.89 0.96
CA ILE A 111 -6.12 -12.59 2.06
C ILE A 111 -5.32 -12.40 3.35
N GLY A 112 -4.00 -12.61 3.31
CA GLY A 112 -3.14 -12.46 4.47
C GLY A 112 -3.09 -11.02 5.00
N ASN A 113 -3.00 -10.02 4.11
CA ASN A 113 -3.06 -8.61 4.46
C ASN A 113 -4.39 -8.25 5.13
N SER A 114 -5.51 -8.68 4.56
CA SER A 114 -6.85 -8.41 5.09
C SER A 114 -7.08 -9.05 6.46
N LEU A 115 -6.67 -10.30 6.65
CA LEU A 115 -6.77 -10.99 7.95
C LEU A 115 -5.89 -10.29 9.00
N SER A 116 -4.66 -9.91 8.64
CA SER A 116 -3.75 -9.19 9.53
C SER A 116 -4.29 -7.80 9.90
N LEU A 117 -4.93 -7.10 8.96
CA LEU A 117 -5.54 -5.80 9.21
C LEU A 117 -6.75 -5.91 10.15
N ILE A 118 -7.62 -6.89 9.94
CA ILE A 118 -8.74 -7.14 10.85
C ILE A 118 -8.22 -7.49 12.25
N ALA A 119 -7.24 -8.38 12.35
CA ALA A 119 -6.62 -8.73 13.62
C ALA A 119 -5.96 -7.52 14.31
N PHE A 120 -5.38 -6.60 13.54
CA PHE A 120 -4.84 -5.35 14.05
C PHE A 120 -5.92 -4.47 14.68
N GLY A 121 -7.11 -4.38 14.07
CA GLY A 121 -8.25 -3.64 14.65
C GLY A 121 -8.74 -4.23 15.99
N PHE A 122 -8.48 -5.50 16.25
CA PHE A 122 -8.79 -6.19 17.52
C PHE A 122 -7.63 -6.18 18.52
N ALA A 123 -6.47 -5.61 18.21
CA ALA A 123 -5.31 -5.69 19.09
C ALA A 123 -5.57 -4.99 20.43
N PRO A 124 -5.49 -5.69 21.57
CA PRO A 124 -5.77 -5.12 22.88
C PRO A 124 -4.54 -4.49 23.53
N ASN A 125 -3.35 -4.65 22.95
CA ASN A 125 -2.10 -4.16 23.53
C ASN A 125 -1.01 -3.94 22.45
N LEU A 126 0.04 -3.22 22.82
CA LEU A 126 1.15 -2.87 21.94
C LEU A 126 1.87 -4.10 21.31
N PRO A 127 2.21 -5.19 22.02
CA PRO A 127 2.89 -6.32 21.41
C PRO A 127 2.07 -6.99 20.29
N LEU A 128 0.76 -7.13 20.47
CA LEU A 128 -0.14 -7.68 19.44
C LEU A 128 -0.32 -6.71 18.27
N ALA A 129 -0.41 -5.41 18.55
CA ALA A 129 -0.43 -4.39 17.50
C ALA A 129 0.84 -4.46 16.62
N ILE A 130 2.01 -4.59 17.22
CA ILE A 130 3.28 -4.79 16.52
C ILE A 130 3.25 -6.08 15.68
N LEU A 131 2.84 -7.19 16.28
CA LEU A 131 2.78 -8.49 15.59
C LEU A 131 1.89 -8.43 14.34
N PHE A 132 0.69 -7.87 14.48
CA PHE A 132 -0.25 -7.79 13.36
C PHE A 132 0.21 -6.78 12.29
N ARG A 133 0.92 -5.71 12.67
CA ARG A 133 1.55 -4.79 11.71
C ARG A 133 2.70 -5.44 10.95
N LEU A 134 3.53 -6.21 11.60
CA LEU A 134 4.56 -7.01 10.95
C LEU A 134 3.95 -8.04 9.98
N SER A 135 2.90 -8.74 10.42
CA SER A 135 2.17 -9.71 9.58
C SER A 135 1.54 -9.02 8.37
N GLN A 136 0.93 -7.86 8.56
CA GLN A 136 0.36 -7.07 7.48
C GLN A 136 1.43 -6.64 6.47
N GLY A 137 2.57 -6.12 6.94
CA GLY A 137 3.72 -5.77 6.09
C GLY A 137 4.29 -6.98 5.36
N PHE A 138 4.36 -8.14 6.02
CA PHE A 138 4.81 -9.39 5.40
C PHE A 138 3.96 -9.74 4.16
N PHE A 139 2.66 -9.74 4.27
CA PHE A 139 1.78 -10.04 3.14
C PHE A 139 1.75 -8.91 2.11
N ASN A 140 1.91 -7.66 2.51
CA ASN A 140 1.95 -6.50 1.62
C ASN A 140 3.22 -6.44 0.74
N GLY A 141 4.25 -7.22 1.02
CA GLY A 141 5.46 -7.34 0.18
C GLY A 141 5.19 -7.76 -1.27
N ALA A 142 4.01 -8.32 -1.57
CA ALA A 142 3.60 -8.71 -2.92
C ALA A 142 3.24 -7.53 -3.87
N VAL A 143 3.23 -6.28 -3.41
CA VAL A 143 3.00 -5.09 -4.27
C VAL A 143 3.95 -5.03 -5.47
N GLY A 144 5.20 -5.46 -5.28
CA GLY A 144 6.18 -5.58 -6.36
C GLY A 144 5.73 -6.54 -7.47
N VAL A 145 5.08 -7.65 -7.09
CA VAL A 145 4.53 -8.65 -8.03
C VAL A 145 3.37 -8.06 -8.85
N ALA A 146 2.51 -7.24 -8.23
CA ALA A 146 1.43 -6.55 -8.93
C ALA A 146 1.97 -5.59 -10.02
N LYS A 147 3.02 -4.82 -9.70
CA LYS A 147 3.70 -3.95 -10.67
C LYS A 147 4.32 -4.74 -11.81
N GLY A 148 4.97 -5.87 -11.51
CA GLY A 148 5.52 -6.78 -12.53
C GLY A 148 4.43 -7.40 -13.42
N ALA A 149 3.26 -7.71 -12.86
CA ALA A 149 2.13 -8.24 -13.63
C ALA A 149 1.55 -7.23 -14.64
N VAL A 150 1.58 -5.92 -14.34
CA VAL A 150 1.21 -4.89 -15.33
C VAL A 150 2.10 -4.96 -16.55
N ARG A 151 3.41 -5.09 -16.35
CA ARG A 151 4.37 -5.21 -17.47
C ARG A 151 4.09 -6.39 -18.37
N SER A 152 3.60 -7.50 -17.83
CA SER A 152 3.24 -8.69 -18.64
C SER A 152 1.95 -8.51 -19.46
N LEU A 153 1.13 -7.51 -19.15
CA LEU A 153 -0.12 -7.18 -19.83
C LEU A 153 0.03 -6.01 -20.82
N THR A 154 1.18 -5.36 -20.84
CA THR A 154 1.46 -4.15 -21.62
C THR A 154 2.61 -4.35 -22.59
N ASP A 155 2.71 -3.48 -23.58
CA ASP A 155 3.81 -3.38 -24.53
C ASP A 155 4.42 -1.96 -24.52
N GLU A 156 5.50 -1.75 -25.28
CA GLU A 156 6.19 -0.46 -25.37
C GLU A 156 5.27 0.72 -25.76
N THR A 157 4.12 0.45 -26.40
CA THR A 157 3.21 1.49 -26.90
C THR A 157 2.21 1.98 -25.85
N ASN A 158 1.89 1.13 -24.85
CA ASN A 158 0.84 1.39 -23.87
C ASN A 158 1.33 1.32 -22.39
N GLU A 159 2.57 0.85 -22.14
CA GLU A 159 3.14 0.66 -20.82
C GLU A 159 3.13 1.97 -19.99
N GLY A 160 3.55 3.10 -20.57
CA GLY A 160 3.55 4.39 -19.86
C GLY A 160 2.16 4.83 -19.41
N ARG A 161 1.13 4.61 -20.25
CA ARG A 161 -0.27 4.90 -19.90
C ARG A 161 -0.78 3.98 -18.79
N ALA A 162 -0.42 2.70 -18.84
CA ALA A 162 -0.79 1.74 -17.82
C ALA A 162 -0.19 2.10 -16.45
N TYR A 163 1.11 2.39 -16.38
CA TYR A 163 1.72 2.80 -15.11
C TYR A 163 1.18 4.13 -14.58
N ALA A 164 0.84 5.08 -15.45
CA ALA A 164 0.21 6.34 -15.04
C ALA A 164 -1.18 6.11 -14.40
N GLN A 165 -2.02 5.27 -15.02
CA GLN A 165 -3.31 4.90 -14.45
C GLN A 165 -3.17 4.10 -13.14
N MET A 166 -2.21 3.19 -13.07
CA MET A 166 -1.91 2.46 -11.83
C MET A 166 -1.49 3.41 -10.70
N GLY A 167 -0.67 4.42 -11.01
CA GLY A 167 -0.28 5.49 -10.07
C GLY A 167 -1.48 6.29 -9.57
N PHE A 168 -2.47 6.55 -10.43
CA PHE A 168 -3.72 7.19 -10.02
C PHE A 168 -4.49 6.36 -8.98
N TRP A 169 -4.67 5.06 -9.23
CA TRP A 169 -5.36 4.15 -8.29
C TRP A 169 -4.59 3.98 -6.98
N TRP A 170 -3.28 3.94 -7.03
CA TRP A 170 -2.41 4.00 -5.86
C TRP A 170 -2.67 5.25 -5.02
N GLY A 171 -2.61 6.43 -5.65
CA GLY A 171 -2.87 7.70 -4.97
C GLY A 171 -4.26 7.77 -4.37
N MET A 172 -5.28 7.30 -5.10
CA MET A 172 -6.66 7.21 -4.60
C MET A 172 -6.78 6.32 -3.36
N GLY A 173 -6.13 5.14 -3.35
CA GLY A 173 -6.09 4.27 -2.17
C GLY A 173 -5.42 4.96 -0.97
N GLY A 174 -4.32 5.68 -1.22
CA GLY A 174 -3.61 6.46 -0.22
C GLY A 174 -4.40 7.64 0.37
N ILE A 175 -5.42 8.12 -0.32
CA ILE A 175 -6.34 9.17 0.18
C ILE A 175 -7.55 8.54 0.88
N VAL A 176 -8.19 7.57 0.24
CA VAL A 176 -9.42 6.95 0.75
C VAL A 176 -9.16 6.17 2.04
N GLY A 177 -8.03 5.46 2.13
CA GLY A 177 -7.67 4.70 3.33
C GLY A 177 -7.64 5.55 4.61
N PRO A 178 -6.82 6.61 4.68
CA PRO A 178 -6.82 7.50 5.83
C PRO A 178 -8.17 8.17 6.13
N ILE A 179 -8.93 8.54 5.09
CA ILE A 179 -10.28 9.09 5.31
C ILE A 179 -11.18 8.06 6.01
N LEU A 180 -11.20 6.82 5.53
CA LEU A 180 -11.96 5.74 6.18
C LEU A 180 -11.49 5.53 7.62
N GLY A 181 -10.18 5.50 7.86
CA GLY A 181 -9.61 5.35 9.19
C GLY A 181 -10.04 6.45 10.15
N GLY A 182 -9.89 7.71 9.75
CA GLY A 182 -10.21 8.86 10.60
C GLY A 182 -11.71 9.09 10.82
N VAL A 183 -12.54 8.80 9.80
CA VAL A 183 -14.00 8.97 9.91
C VAL A 183 -14.62 7.86 10.75
N LEU A 184 -14.16 6.62 10.60
CA LEU A 184 -14.81 5.44 11.18
C LEU A 184 -14.16 4.95 12.49
N GLU A 185 -13.13 5.61 12.99
CA GLU A 185 -12.63 5.31 14.33
C GLU A 185 -13.65 5.72 15.40
N HIS A 186 -13.75 4.99 16.49
CA HIS A 186 -14.71 5.23 17.58
C HIS A 186 -16.16 5.41 17.10
N PRO A 187 -16.71 4.50 16.27
CA PRO A 187 -18.00 4.71 15.62
C PRO A 187 -19.15 4.80 16.60
N ALA A 188 -19.07 4.11 17.76
CA ALA A 188 -20.12 4.13 18.79
C ALA A 188 -20.23 5.50 19.47
N THR A 189 -19.15 6.27 19.57
CA THR A 189 -19.16 7.63 20.15
C THR A 189 -19.41 8.71 19.09
N LYS A 190 -18.76 8.62 17.93
CA LYS A 190 -18.91 9.60 16.83
C LYS A 190 -20.32 9.55 16.20
N TYR A 191 -20.87 8.36 16.07
CA TYR A 191 -22.17 8.11 15.44
C TYR A 191 -23.14 7.42 16.42
N ALA A 192 -23.28 7.99 17.63
CA ALA A 192 -24.07 7.42 18.71
C ALA A 192 -25.54 7.13 18.29
N TRP A 193 -26.11 7.92 17.36
CA TRP A 193 -27.44 7.72 16.82
C TRP A 193 -27.58 6.43 16.00
N LEU A 194 -26.50 5.90 15.43
CA LEU A 194 -26.49 4.67 14.62
C LEU A 194 -25.87 3.49 15.35
N PHE A 195 -24.78 3.71 16.07
CA PHE A 195 -23.97 2.64 16.68
C PHE A 195 -23.86 2.72 18.20
N GLY A 196 -24.50 3.71 18.83
CA GLY A 196 -24.38 3.96 20.28
C GLY A 196 -24.85 2.81 21.19
N GLN A 197 -25.73 1.92 20.68
CA GLN A 197 -26.20 0.74 21.43
C GLN A 197 -25.31 -0.50 21.24
N SER A 198 -24.32 -0.44 20.34
CA SER A 198 -23.44 -1.57 20.04
C SER A 198 -22.31 -1.71 21.06
N GLN A 199 -22.47 -2.59 22.03
CA GLN A 199 -21.42 -2.92 23.00
C GLN A 199 -20.13 -3.41 22.32
N PHE A 200 -20.27 -4.12 21.19
CA PHE A 200 -19.12 -4.59 20.41
C PHE A 200 -18.27 -3.45 19.87
N LEU A 201 -18.87 -2.41 19.30
CA LEU A 201 -18.14 -1.26 18.77
C LEU A 201 -17.59 -0.33 19.85
N HIS A 202 -18.17 -0.34 21.04
CA HIS A 202 -17.57 0.30 22.22
C HIS A 202 -16.33 -0.45 22.71
N ALA A 203 -16.37 -1.78 22.71
CA ALA A 203 -15.23 -2.61 23.12
C ALA A 203 -14.08 -2.61 22.07
N HIS A 204 -14.42 -2.43 20.78
CA HIS A 204 -13.45 -2.49 19.67
C HIS A 204 -13.61 -1.30 18.73
N PRO A 205 -13.18 -0.09 19.13
CA PRO A 205 -13.44 1.16 18.39
C PRO A 205 -12.70 1.26 17.04
N TYR A 206 -11.66 0.47 16.83
CA TYR A 206 -10.81 0.51 15.62
C TYR A 206 -11.10 -0.62 14.62
N VAL A 207 -12.04 -1.52 14.95
CA VAL A 207 -12.34 -2.70 14.11
C VAL A 207 -13.10 -2.32 12.85
N LEU A 208 -14.05 -1.39 12.94
CA LEU A 208 -14.93 -1.04 11.81
C LEU A 208 -14.14 -0.53 10.59
N PRO A 209 -13.23 0.45 10.70
CA PRO A 209 -12.41 0.89 9.56
C PRO A 209 -11.54 -0.23 9.00
N CYS A 210 -10.99 -1.10 9.87
CA CYS A 210 -10.18 -2.23 9.44
C CYS A 210 -10.99 -3.26 8.64
N ILE A 211 -12.20 -3.60 9.06
CA ILE A 211 -13.08 -4.53 8.34
C ILE A 211 -13.47 -3.96 6.98
N LEU A 212 -13.85 -2.68 6.89
CA LEU A 212 -14.25 -2.06 5.63
C LEU A 212 -13.08 -1.98 4.64
N ALA A 213 -11.88 -1.62 5.10
CA ALA A 213 -10.71 -1.63 4.24
C ALA A 213 -10.32 -3.05 3.82
N ALA A 214 -10.42 -4.04 4.71
CA ALA A 214 -10.13 -5.44 4.41
C ALA A 214 -11.13 -6.04 3.40
N THR A 215 -12.43 -5.77 3.56
CA THR A 215 -13.46 -6.25 2.62
C THR A 215 -13.30 -5.65 1.23
N SER A 216 -12.94 -4.38 1.12
CA SER A 216 -12.62 -3.76 -0.18
C SER A 216 -11.47 -4.49 -0.87
N THR A 217 -10.45 -4.90 -0.12
CA THR A 217 -9.28 -5.62 -0.65
C THR A 217 -9.63 -7.03 -1.11
N VAL A 218 -10.41 -7.79 -0.31
CA VAL A 218 -10.78 -9.18 -0.64
C VAL A 218 -11.78 -9.26 -1.77
N SER A 219 -12.69 -8.31 -1.92
CA SER A 219 -13.73 -8.31 -2.97
C SER A 219 -13.15 -8.45 -4.38
N TYR A 220 -11.92 -7.99 -4.60
CA TYR A 220 -11.25 -8.08 -5.90
C TYR A 220 -10.52 -9.41 -6.13
N THR A 221 -10.38 -10.27 -5.12
CA THR A 221 -9.71 -11.58 -5.28
C THR A 221 -10.55 -12.61 -6.00
N HIS A 222 -11.85 -12.37 -6.11
CA HIS A 222 -12.81 -13.25 -6.78
C HIS A 222 -12.98 -12.95 -8.28
N LEU A 223 -12.41 -11.86 -8.78
CA LEU A 223 -12.39 -11.47 -10.19
C LEU A 223 -11.12 -11.94 -10.87
#